data_9d180e79dc037118844640fae632fbb9
#
_entry.id   9d180e79dc037118844640fae632fbb9
#
_cell.length_a   1.000
_cell.length_b   1.000
_cell.length_c   1.000
_cell.angle_alpha   90.00
_cell.angle_beta   90.00
_cell.angle_gamma   90.00
#
_symmetry.space_group_name_H-M   'P 1'
#
loop_
_entity.id
_entity.type
_entity.pdbx_description
1 polymer ?
#
loop_
_entity_poly.entity_id
_entity_poly.type
_entity_poly.pdbx_seq_one_letter_code
_entity_poly.pdbx_strand_id
1 'polypeptide(L)'
;MSWLKSMMEKEPPEPENPIGTVVIGNIEPDMHDTAKEAVRRSLKRAGFKTIDVGKSVAPQVFIDKAKETNADIIALSVNTVPAKNNLAKLDEALKAAGLKDKIMLIMGGAAIKKEDATAMGALFGKNKEEGVEIAKKAMAGKKK
;
A
#
# COMPACT_ATOMS: atom_id res chain seq x y z
N MET A 1 22.00 3.93 -21.41
CA MET A 1 22.80 2.84 -20.86
C MET A 1 22.00 2.06 -19.85
N SER A 2 21.72 0.81 -20.20
CA SER A 2 20.81 -0.03 -19.41
C SER A 2 21.30 -0.31 -17.98
N TRP A 3 22.61 -0.48 -17.79
CA TRP A 3 23.15 -0.76 -16.46
C TRP A 3 23.04 0.45 -15.52
N LEU A 4 23.21 1.66 -16.06
CA LEU A 4 23.00 2.88 -15.25
C LEU A 4 21.55 3.02 -14.84
N LYS A 5 20.64 2.75 -15.78
CA LYS A 5 19.20 2.78 -15.49
C LYS A 5 18.86 1.75 -14.41
N SER A 6 19.43 0.54 -14.53
CA SER A 6 19.24 -0.51 -13.52
C SER A 6 19.76 -0.09 -12.15
N MET A 7 20.91 0.59 -12.10
CA MET A 7 21.44 1.10 -10.85
C MET A 7 20.55 2.17 -10.23
N MET A 8 19.97 3.05 -11.06
CA MET A 8 19.07 4.10 -10.59
C MET A 8 17.73 3.54 -10.13
N GLU A 9 17.34 2.39 -10.64
CA GLU A 9 16.11 1.70 -10.25
C GLU A 9 16.32 0.77 -9.05
N LYS A 10 17.53 0.71 -8.50
CA LYS A 10 17.84 -0.11 -7.35
C LYS A 10 17.01 0.32 -6.13
N GLU A 11 16.97 -0.59 -5.19
CA GLU A 11 16.28 -0.39 -3.93
C GLU A 11 16.77 0.91 -3.26
N PRO A 12 15.89 1.86 -2.96
CA PRO A 12 16.29 3.07 -2.26
C PRO A 12 16.79 2.73 -0.84
N PRO A 13 17.67 3.56 -0.26
CA PRO A 13 18.11 3.33 1.10
C PRO A 13 16.97 3.50 2.11
N GLU A 14 17.09 2.84 3.25
CA GLU A 14 16.12 3.02 4.34
C GLU A 14 16.17 4.47 4.82
N PRO A 15 15.01 5.13 4.97
CA PRO A 15 15.00 6.50 5.49
C PRO A 15 15.42 6.54 6.97
N GLU A 16 16.26 7.51 7.33
CA GLU A 16 16.71 7.67 8.72
C GLU A 16 15.57 8.15 9.62
N ASN A 17 14.75 9.05 9.11
CA ASN A 17 13.60 9.59 9.85
C ASN A 17 12.33 9.43 9.02
N PRO A 18 11.72 8.22 9.05
CA PRO A 18 10.55 7.96 8.22
C PRO A 18 9.41 8.93 8.50
N ILE A 19 8.75 9.39 7.43
CA ILE A 19 7.56 10.25 7.56
C ILE A 19 6.31 9.42 7.88
N GLY A 20 6.40 8.12 7.76
CA GLY A 20 5.32 7.19 8.09
C GLY A 20 5.72 5.77 7.75
N THR A 21 4.94 4.81 8.21
CA THR A 21 5.16 3.39 7.93
C THR A 21 4.01 2.85 7.08
N VAL A 22 4.37 2.22 5.96
CA VAL A 22 3.42 1.66 5.00
C VAL A 22 3.62 0.15 4.90
N VAL A 23 2.54 -0.60 5.14
CA VAL A 23 2.51 -2.03 4.83
C VAL A 23 1.94 -2.14 3.42
N ILE A 24 2.66 -2.79 2.52
CA ILE A 24 2.28 -2.87 1.11
C ILE A 24 2.33 -4.31 0.60
N GLY A 25 1.38 -4.66 -0.24
CA GLY A 25 1.34 -5.98 -0.86
C GLY A 25 0.21 -6.14 -1.86
N ASN A 26 0.19 -7.30 -2.51
CA ASN A 26 -0.90 -7.72 -3.39
C ASN A 26 -1.85 -8.62 -2.60
N ILE A 27 -3.13 -8.25 -2.54
CA ILE A 27 -4.12 -9.10 -1.86
C ILE A 27 -4.38 -10.37 -2.69
N GLU A 28 -4.53 -11.52 -2.01
CA GLU A 28 -4.70 -12.80 -2.70
C GLU A 28 -5.94 -12.80 -3.60
N PRO A 29 -5.92 -13.46 -4.75
CA PRO A 29 -4.81 -14.26 -5.30
C PRO A 29 -3.91 -13.48 -6.28
N ASP A 30 -3.83 -12.16 -6.17
CA ASP A 30 -3.07 -11.32 -7.10
C ASP A 30 -1.55 -11.55 -6.97
N MET A 31 -0.92 -11.94 -8.09
CA MET A 31 0.50 -12.20 -8.18
C MET A 31 1.25 -11.15 -9.00
N HIS A 32 0.58 -10.08 -9.45
CA HIS A 32 1.15 -9.06 -10.33
C HIS A 32 1.89 -7.98 -9.54
N ASP A 33 3.14 -8.23 -9.20
CA ASP A 33 3.87 -7.35 -8.30
C ASP A 33 4.68 -6.21 -8.94
N THR A 34 4.69 -6.10 -10.27
CA THR A 34 5.47 -5.04 -10.95
C THR A 34 5.05 -3.65 -10.50
N ALA A 35 3.76 -3.36 -10.54
CA ALA A 35 3.23 -2.07 -10.12
C ALA A 35 3.40 -1.85 -8.62
N LYS A 36 3.18 -2.89 -7.82
CA LYS A 36 3.37 -2.83 -6.37
C LYS A 36 4.81 -2.46 -6.02
N GLU A 37 5.78 -3.08 -6.69
CA GLU A 37 7.20 -2.80 -6.45
C GLU A 37 7.57 -1.38 -6.86
N ALA A 38 7.00 -0.88 -7.95
CA ALA A 38 7.24 0.50 -8.37
C ALA A 38 6.71 1.50 -7.32
N VAL A 39 5.54 1.24 -6.78
CA VAL A 39 4.94 2.08 -5.74
C VAL A 39 5.78 1.98 -4.45
N ARG A 40 6.18 0.78 -4.07
CA ARG A 40 6.98 0.56 -2.87
C ARG A 40 8.29 1.34 -2.90
N ARG A 41 9.02 1.23 -4.01
CA ARG A 41 10.29 1.96 -4.17
C ARG A 41 10.07 3.47 -4.16
N SER A 42 9.01 3.93 -4.80
CA SER A 42 8.68 5.37 -4.84
C SER A 42 8.34 5.91 -3.45
N LEU A 43 7.58 5.15 -2.66
CA LEU A 43 7.28 5.52 -1.27
C LEU A 43 8.55 5.57 -0.43
N LYS A 44 9.40 4.57 -0.57
CA LYS A 44 10.66 4.50 0.17
C LYS A 44 11.58 5.67 -0.20
N ARG A 45 11.67 5.99 -1.48
CA ARG A 45 12.46 7.13 -1.96
C ARG A 45 11.92 8.46 -1.43
N ALA A 46 10.61 8.53 -1.21
CA ALA A 46 9.96 9.71 -0.66
C ALA A 46 10.12 9.86 0.85
N GLY A 47 10.68 8.86 1.52
CA GLY A 47 10.95 8.93 2.96
C GLY A 47 10.05 8.05 3.82
N PHE A 48 9.26 7.16 3.24
CA PHE A 48 8.44 6.22 4.01
C PHE A 48 9.22 4.95 4.34
N LYS A 49 8.97 4.42 5.52
CA LYS A 49 9.37 3.06 5.84
C LYS A 49 8.34 2.12 5.20
N THR A 50 8.79 1.19 4.38
CA THR A 50 7.91 0.27 3.68
C THR A 50 8.12 -1.16 4.16
N ILE A 51 7.02 -1.84 4.46
CA ILE A 51 7.01 -3.24 4.87
C ILE A 51 6.28 -4.00 3.78
N ASP A 52 7.01 -4.75 2.96
CA ASP A 52 6.43 -5.51 1.86
C ASP A 52 5.99 -6.88 2.36
N VAL A 53 4.69 -7.16 2.32
CA VAL A 53 4.18 -8.47 2.73
C VAL A 53 4.10 -9.45 1.56
N GLY A 54 4.38 -8.98 0.34
CA GLY A 54 4.51 -9.86 -0.81
C GLY A 54 3.31 -9.91 -1.74
N LYS A 55 3.24 -10.99 -2.49
CA LYS A 55 2.18 -11.27 -3.47
C LYS A 55 1.21 -12.30 -2.92
N SER A 56 -0.03 -12.27 -3.40
CA SER A 56 -1.07 -13.23 -3.03
C SER A 56 -1.20 -13.37 -1.52
N VAL A 57 -1.40 -12.25 -0.84
CA VAL A 57 -1.38 -12.17 0.62
C VAL A 57 -2.80 -12.20 1.18
N ALA A 58 -3.03 -13.06 2.17
CA ALA A 58 -4.32 -13.12 2.85
C ALA A 58 -4.61 -11.81 3.60
N PRO A 59 -5.88 -11.38 3.66
CA PRO A 59 -6.24 -10.14 4.38
C PRO A 59 -5.69 -10.07 5.80
N GLN A 60 -5.72 -11.18 6.54
CA GLN A 60 -5.26 -11.18 7.94
C GLN A 60 -3.77 -10.86 8.08
N VAL A 61 -2.97 -11.23 7.08
CA VAL A 61 -1.51 -10.95 7.11
C VAL A 61 -1.27 -9.44 7.09
N PHE A 62 -2.05 -8.68 6.30
CA PHE A 62 -1.96 -7.22 6.29
C PHE A 62 -2.26 -6.65 7.67
N ILE A 63 -3.27 -7.18 8.33
CA ILE A 63 -3.69 -6.72 9.66
C ILE A 63 -2.60 -7.01 10.70
N ASP A 64 -2.10 -8.24 10.72
CA ASP A 64 -1.07 -8.67 11.67
C ASP A 64 0.20 -7.85 11.51
N LYS A 65 0.62 -7.62 10.27
CA LYS A 65 1.84 -6.86 9.99
C LYS A 65 1.64 -5.38 10.34
N ALA A 66 0.45 -4.84 10.10
CA ALA A 66 0.14 -3.45 10.44
C ALA A 66 0.19 -3.25 11.97
N LYS A 67 -0.31 -4.20 12.73
CA LYS A 67 -0.24 -4.15 14.21
C LYS A 67 1.20 -4.26 14.68
N GLU A 68 1.92 -5.25 14.17
CA GLU A 68 3.32 -5.51 14.55
C GLU A 68 4.22 -4.30 14.33
N THR A 69 4.01 -3.60 13.22
CA THR A 69 4.86 -2.47 12.83
C THR A 69 4.29 -1.11 13.20
N ASN A 70 3.10 -1.08 13.79
CA ASN A 70 2.38 0.16 14.11
C ASN A 70 2.23 1.02 12.84
N ALA A 71 1.78 0.41 11.76
CA ALA A 71 1.71 1.06 10.46
C ALA A 71 0.67 2.19 10.42
N ASP A 72 0.96 3.21 9.63
CA ASP A 72 0.07 4.34 9.40
C ASP A 72 -0.82 4.11 8.18
N ILE A 73 -0.31 3.36 7.21
CA ILE A 73 -0.95 3.15 5.91
C ILE A 73 -0.84 1.69 5.52
N ILE A 74 -1.91 1.15 4.94
CA ILE A 74 -1.88 -0.10 4.20
C ILE A 74 -2.11 0.25 2.74
N ALA A 75 -1.15 -0.11 1.88
CA ALA A 75 -1.23 0.11 0.44
C ALA A 75 -1.47 -1.22 -0.25
N LEU A 76 -2.56 -1.30 -1.01
CA LEU A 76 -2.97 -2.53 -1.68
C LEU A 76 -2.84 -2.41 -3.19
N SER A 77 -2.23 -3.42 -3.81
CA SER A 77 -2.24 -3.58 -5.26
C SER A 77 -3.25 -4.66 -5.61
N VAL A 78 -4.22 -4.32 -6.47
CA VAL A 78 -5.35 -5.19 -6.81
C VAL A 78 -5.51 -5.20 -8.34
N ASN A 79 -5.01 -6.23 -8.99
CA ASN A 79 -4.97 -6.29 -10.45
C ASN A 79 -5.90 -7.31 -11.08
N THR A 80 -6.59 -8.11 -10.27
CA THR A 80 -7.53 -9.14 -10.77
C THR A 80 -8.87 -9.03 -10.06
N VAL A 81 -9.93 -9.49 -10.72
CA VAL A 81 -11.27 -9.48 -10.13
C VAL A 81 -11.35 -10.38 -8.90
N PRO A 82 -10.77 -11.61 -8.90
CA PRO A 82 -10.77 -12.43 -7.68
C PRO A 82 -10.13 -11.73 -6.48
N ALA A 83 -9.04 -10.99 -6.70
CA ALA A 83 -8.40 -10.22 -5.63
C ALA A 83 -9.31 -9.09 -5.15
N LYS A 84 -9.97 -8.39 -6.07
CA LYS A 84 -10.92 -7.35 -5.74
C LYS A 84 -12.04 -7.88 -4.85
N ASN A 85 -12.49 -9.10 -5.10
CA ASN A 85 -13.56 -9.72 -4.31
C ASN A 85 -13.14 -9.98 -2.86
N ASN A 86 -11.86 -10.02 -2.58
CA ASN A 86 -11.34 -10.23 -1.22
C ASN A 86 -11.21 -8.93 -0.41
N LEU A 87 -11.49 -7.78 -1.02
CA LEU A 87 -11.43 -6.50 -0.31
C LEU A 87 -12.44 -6.42 0.84
N ALA A 88 -13.61 -7.04 0.66
CA ALA A 88 -14.62 -7.09 1.71
C ALA A 88 -14.10 -7.80 2.96
N LYS A 89 -13.32 -8.88 2.77
CA LYS A 89 -12.72 -9.62 3.88
C LYS A 89 -11.68 -8.77 4.61
N LEU A 90 -10.92 -7.99 3.86
CA LEU A 90 -9.94 -7.07 4.45
C LEU A 90 -10.66 -5.99 5.28
N ASP A 91 -11.73 -5.43 4.74
CA ASP A 91 -12.51 -4.41 5.43
C ASP A 91 -13.08 -4.96 6.76
N GLU A 92 -13.63 -6.16 6.72
CA GLU A 92 -14.13 -6.83 7.93
C GLU A 92 -13.02 -7.07 8.95
N ALA A 93 -11.85 -7.51 8.48
CA ALA A 93 -10.70 -7.78 9.36
C ALA A 93 -10.19 -6.48 10.01
N LEU A 94 -10.16 -5.38 9.27
CA LEU A 94 -9.78 -4.08 9.81
C LEU A 94 -10.74 -3.63 10.89
N LYS A 95 -12.03 -3.78 10.67
CA LYS A 95 -13.06 -3.42 11.65
C LYS A 95 -12.95 -4.29 12.90
N ALA A 96 -12.80 -5.59 12.72
CA ALA A 96 -12.68 -6.54 13.84
C ALA A 96 -11.45 -6.25 14.70
N ALA A 97 -10.37 -5.75 14.08
CA ALA A 97 -9.14 -5.42 14.78
C ALA A 97 -9.16 -4.02 15.41
N GLY A 98 -10.22 -3.24 15.16
CA GLY A 98 -10.29 -1.86 15.64
C GLY A 98 -9.36 -0.91 14.92
N LEU A 99 -8.94 -1.25 13.70
CA LEU A 99 -7.97 -0.47 12.94
C LEU A 99 -8.58 0.37 11.83
N LYS A 100 -9.86 0.17 11.52
CA LYS A 100 -10.49 0.83 10.38
C LYS A 100 -10.36 2.36 10.42
N ASP A 101 -10.49 2.95 11.59
CA ASP A 101 -10.40 4.40 11.77
C ASP A 101 -8.99 4.88 12.10
N LYS A 102 -8.04 3.97 12.27
CA LYS A 102 -6.67 4.30 12.68
C LYS A 102 -5.66 4.22 11.56
N ILE A 103 -5.93 3.40 10.55
CA ILE A 103 -5.01 3.17 9.43
C ILE A 103 -5.66 3.68 8.15
N MET A 104 -4.88 4.44 7.38
CA MET A 104 -5.32 4.90 6.06
C MET A 104 -5.12 3.76 5.06
N LEU A 105 -6.12 3.53 4.23
CA LEU A 105 -6.06 2.54 3.18
C LEU A 105 -5.87 3.24 1.84
N ILE A 106 -4.84 2.84 1.09
CA ILE A 106 -4.61 3.34 -0.26
C ILE A 106 -4.65 2.11 -1.17
N MET A 107 -5.40 2.18 -2.26
CA MET A 107 -5.45 1.06 -3.18
C MET A 107 -5.36 1.51 -4.63
N GLY A 108 -4.83 0.64 -5.46
CA GLY A 108 -4.70 0.85 -6.88
C GLY A 108 -4.52 -0.49 -7.58
N GLY A 109 -4.40 -0.45 -8.89
CA GLY A 109 -4.23 -1.65 -9.70
C GLY A 109 -5.28 -1.73 -10.81
N ALA A 110 -5.05 -2.65 -11.75
CA ALA A 110 -5.88 -2.75 -12.96
C ALA A 110 -7.36 -3.08 -12.69
N ALA A 111 -7.65 -3.73 -11.57
CA ALA A 111 -9.03 -4.13 -11.22
C ALA A 111 -9.77 -3.09 -10.38
N ILE A 112 -9.10 -2.02 -9.97
CA ILE A 112 -9.67 -1.02 -9.04
C ILE A 112 -9.96 0.29 -9.76
N LYS A 113 -11.12 0.85 -9.47
CA LYS A 113 -11.51 2.19 -9.89
C LYS A 113 -11.65 3.05 -8.65
N LYS A 114 -11.68 4.36 -8.84
CA LYS A 114 -11.85 5.31 -7.74
C LYS A 114 -13.10 5.01 -6.90
N GLU A 115 -14.18 4.61 -7.55
CA GLU A 115 -15.43 4.29 -6.88
C GLU A 115 -15.30 3.12 -5.92
N ASP A 116 -14.48 2.13 -6.29
CA ASP A 116 -14.24 0.96 -5.44
C ASP A 116 -13.53 1.36 -4.14
N ALA A 117 -12.54 2.24 -4.26
CA ALA A 117 -11.82 2.74 -3.09
C ALA A 117 -12.73 3.58 -2.20
N THR A 118 -13.49 4.48 -2.81
CA THR A 118 -14.41 5.36 -2.09
C THR A 118 -15.42 4.56 -1.29
N ALA A 119 -15.95 3.48 -1.86
CA ALA A 119 -16.92 2.61 -1.20
C ALA A 119 -16.38 1.99 0.08
N MET A 120 -15.06 1.82 0.19
CA MET A 120 -14.41 1.27 1.38
C MET A 120 -13.85 2.36 2.30
N GLY A 121 -14.04 3.62 1.97
CA GLY A 121 -13.42 4.70 2.73
C GLY A 121 -11.90 4.76 2.51
N ALA A 122 -11.43 4.21 1.39
CA ALA A 122 -10.03 4.17 1.04
C ALA A 122 -9.69 5.26 0.03
N LEU A 123 -8.41 5.54 -0.13
CA LEU A 123 -7.91 6.48 -1.13
C LEU A 123 -7.46 5.71 -2.36
N PHE A 124 -7.63 6.31 -3.53
CA PHE A 124 -7.28 5.69 -4.80
C PHE A 124 -6.02 6.32 -5.38
N GLY A 125 -5.00 5.49 -5.65
CA GLY A 125 -3.79 5.91 -6.34
C GLY A 125 -3.80 5.39 -7.77
N LYS A 126 -3.90 6.28 -8.74
CA LYS A 126 -3.94 5.94 -10.17
C LYS A 126 -2.60 5.37 -10.66
N ASN A 127 -1.50 5.88 -10.12
CA ASN A 127 -0.15 5.47 -10.47
C ASN A 127 0.77 5.69 -9.25
N LYS A 128 2.06 5.35 -9.39
CA LYS A 128 3.00 5.46 -8.28
C LYS A 128 3.19 6.90 -7.79
N GLU A 129 3.19 7.86 -8.69
CA GLU A 129 3.36 9.28 -8.34
C GLU A 129 2.19 9.77 -7.52
N GLU A 130 0.97 9.46 -7.93
CA GLU A 130 -0.24 9.82 -7.20
C GLU A 130 -0.31 9.09 -5.86
N GLY A 131 0.10 7.83 -5.83
CA GLY A 131 0.16 7.04 -4.59
C GLY A 131 1.05 7.70 -3.53
N VAL A 132 2.23 8.17 -3.95
CA VAL A 132 3.15 8.86 -3.05
C VAL A 132 2.56 10.18 -2.56
N GLU A 133 1.96 10.94 -3.45
CA GLU A 133 1.36 12.22 -3.10
C GLU A 133 0.23 12.05 -2.09
N ILE A 134 -0.63 11.06 -2.32
CA ILE A 134 -1.75 10.75 -1.43
C ILE A 134 -1.22 10.31 -0.05
N ALA A 135 -0.18 9.48 -0.03
CA ALA A 135 0.42 9.03 1.22
C ALA A 135 0.99 10.20 2.04
N LYS A 136 1.66 11.13 1.37
CA LYS A 136 2.20 12.32 2.03
C LYS A 136 1.08 13.18 2.62
N LYS A 137 0.01 13.38 1.87
CA LYS A 137 -1.14 14.16 2.35
C LYS A 137 -1.82 13.49 3.53
N ALA A 138 -1.94 12.16 3.49
CA ALA A 138 -2.52 11.39 4.58
C ALA A 138 -1.71 11.58 5.87
N MET A 139 -0.39 11.53 5.78
CA MET A 139 0.47 11.73 6.94
C MET A 139 0.42 13.16 7.46
N ALA A 140 0.34 14.15 6.57
CA ALA A 140 0.22 15.55 6.96
C ALA A 140 -1.07 15.79 7.75
N GLY A 141 -2.19 15.19 7.31
CA GLY A 141 -3.46 15.26 8.02
C GLY A 141 -3.41 14.60 9.39
N LYS A 142 -2.70 13.48 9.48
CA LYS A 142 -2.59 12.71 10.72
C LYS A 142 -1.79 13.45 11.81
N LYS A 143 -0.86 14.31 11.42
CA LYS A 143 -0.03 15.06 12.36
C LYS A 143 -0.74 16.24 13.01
N LYS A 144 -1.92 16.55 12.55
CA LYS A 144 -2.78 17.53 13.18
C LYS A 144 -3.57 16.85 14.31
#